data_fd220440c58489f8b13c4365f158a78c
#
_entry.id   fd220440c58489f8b13c4365f158a78c
#
_cell.length_a   1.000
_cell.length_b   1.000
_cell.length_c   1.000
_cell.angle_alpha   90.00
_cell.angle_beta   90.00
_cell.angle_gamma   90.00
#
_symmetry.space_group_name_H-M   'P 1'
#
loop_
_entity.id
_entity.type
_entity.pdbx_description
1 polymer ?
#
loop_
_entity_poly.entity_id
_entity_poly.type
_entity_poly.pdbx_seq_one_letter_code
_entity_poly.pdbx_strand_id
1 'polypeptide(L)'
;MQKENAKGIKKQKLETPSEWGHNYSEFKNDGLGAINKLLETKKGFVAGAFYKEGLGDIDLVWGNKDYGLEHILKRRIESYIKKGLKPEFAEQRALNLVRMIPEAIEEGKVGRDIQGRLKIETKDILVALRDNWQGEPLKNRWVITGFEKKVGNIREQAKFIDPSLITKDGERLASSLNSLEPNPNIKK
;
A
#
# COMPACT_ATOMS: atom_id res chain seq x y z
N MET A 1 41.41 16.67 33.55
CA MET A 1 40.87 16.26 32.26
C MET A 1 39.57 15.56 32.49
N GLN A 2 38.52 16.27 32.24
CA GLN A 2 37.21 15.62 32.21
C GLN A 2 37.09 14.89 30.86
N LYS A 3 37.10 13.57 30.91
CA LYS A 3 36.56 12.80 29.84
C LYS A 3 35.08 13.02 29.92
N GLU A 4 34.56 13.99 29.21
CA GLU A 4 33.15 14.04 28.89
C GLU A 4 32.79 12.70 28.28
N ASN A 5 31.99 11.96 29.02
CA ASN A 5 31.32 10.81 28.47
C ASN A 5 30.48 11.31 27.30
N ALA A 6 30.98 11.12 26.12
CA ALA A 6 30.16 11.07 24.93
C ALA A 6 29.26 9.82 25.05
N LYS A 7 28.40 9.81 26.06
CA LYS A 7 27.23 8.95 26.07
C LYS A 7 26.44 9.38 24.86
N GLY A 8 26.51 8.55 23.85
CA GLY A 8 26.07 8.81 22.53
C GLY A 8 24.84 9.70 22.48
N ILE A 9 25.02 10.84 21.86
CA ILE A 9 23.91 11.60 21.32
C ILE A 9 23.15 10.60 20.47
N LYS A 10 22.02 10.10 20.98
CA LYS A 10 21.13 9.26 20.18
C LYS A 10 20.80 10.08 18.96
N LYS A 11 21.34 9.65 17.81
CA LYS A 11 21.08 10.29 16.54
C LYS A 11 19.56 10.45 16.40
N GLN A 12 19.09 11.68 16.37
CA GLN A 12 17.67 11.97 16.32
C GLN A 12 17.12 11.38 15.02
N LYS A 13 16.09 10.54 15.12
CA LYS A 13 15.46 9.93 13.95
C LYS A 13 14.87 11.03 13.07
N LEU A 14 15.06 10.91 11.78
CA LEU A 14 14.45 11.81 10.81
C LEU A 14 12.92 11.69 10.90
N GLU A 15 12.22 12.82 10.84
CA GLU A 15 10.75 12.77 10.83
C GLU A 15 10.23 12.23 9.51
N THR A 16 10.56 12.90 8.42
CA THR A 16 10.20 12.48 7.05
C THR A 16 11.23 12.98 6.06
N PRO A 17 11.47 12.25 4.96
CA PRO A 17 12.34 12.72 3.90
C PRO A 17 11.77 13.95 3.19
N SER A 18 12.62 14.90 2.86
CA SER A 18 12.23 16.10 2.10
C SER A 18 11.71 15.75 0.70
N GLU A 19 12.20 14.65 0.12
CA GLU A 19 11.80 14.16 -1.19
C GLU A 19 10.32 13.77 -1.26
N TRP A 20 9.69 13.50 -0.12
CA TRP A 20 8.28 13.12 -0.09
C TRP A 20 7.33 14.29 -0.35
N GLY A 21 7.80 15.53 -0.20
CA GLY A 21 7.04 16.73 -0.50
C GLY A 21 6.12 17.15 0.65
N HIS A 22 4.92 17.62 0.30
CA HIS A 22 3.97 18.16 1.24
C HIS A 22 3.27 17.09 2.09
N ASN A 23 3.12 17.36 3.38
CA ASN A 23 2.36 16.53 4.30
C ASN A 23 0.91 17.02 4.38
N TYR A 24 -0.02 16.19 3.93
CA TYR A 24 -1.45 16.48 4.08
C TYR A 24 -1.93 16.05 5.47
N SER A 25 -1.51 16.78 6.48
CA SER A 25 -1.67 16.42 7.89
C SER A 25 -3.12 16.33 8.36
N GLU A 26 -4.04 16.95 7.64
CA GLU A 26 -5.48 16.85 7.91
C GLU A 26 -6.04 15.43 7.78
N PHE A 27 -5.32 14.56 7.08
CA PHE A 27 -5.69 13.14 6.91
C PHE A 27 -4.97 12.20 7.89
N LYS A 28 -4.32 12.73 8.91
CA LYS A 28 -3.73 11.88 9.95
C LYS A 28 -4.79 10.97 10.58
N ASN A 29 -4.50 9.70 10.71
CA ASN A 29 -5.41 8.66 11.19
C ASN A 29 -6.68 8.48 10.33
N ASP A 30 -6.67 9.01 9.13
CA ASP A 30 -7.71 8.81 8.12
C ASP A 30 -7.09 8.13 6.89
N GLY A 31 -6.87 6.84 6.98
CA GLY A 31 -6.18 6.09 5.94
C GLY A 31 -6.84 6.16 4.58
N LEU A 32 -8.16 6.02 4.53
CA LEU A 32 -8.88 6.11 3.26
C LEU A 32 -8.87 7.53 2.68
N GLY A 33 -9.05 8.54 3.52
CA GLY A 33 -8.92 9.94 3.11
C GLY A 33 -7.53 10.26 2.60
N ALA A 34 -6.48 9.74 3.27
CA ALA A 34 -5.10 9.89 2.84
C ALA A 34 -4.87 9.29 1.45
N ILE A 35 -5.36 8.07 1.23
CA ILE A 35 -5.24 7.39 -0.08
C ILE A 35 -5.94 8.22 -1.16
N ASN A 36 -7.18 8.63 -0.94
CA ASN A 36 -7.93 9.39 -1.92
C ASN A 36 -7.26 10.75 -2.22
N LYS A 37 -6.71 11.41 -1.20
CA LYS A 37 -5.98 12.66 -1.39
C LYS A 37 -4.72 12.47 -2.24
N LEU A 38 -3.96 11.43 -1.98
CA LEU A 38 -2.76 11.14 -2.76
C LEU A 38 -3.08 10.68 -4.19
N LEU A 39 -4.18 9.95 -4.39
CA LEU A 39 -4.66 9.61 -5.73
C LEU A 39 -5.05 10.86 -6.53
N GLU A 40 -5.65 11.85 -5.87
CA GLU A 40 -6.05 13.12 -6.48
C GLU A 40 -4.83 13.97 -6.85
N THR A 41 -3.93 14.16 -5.90
CA THR A 41 -2.79 15.09 -6.05
C THR A 41 -1.60 14.49 -6.78
N LYS A 42 -1.42 13.18 -6.69
CA LYS A 42 -0.27 12.43 -7.25
C LYS A 42 1.06 13.00 -6.79
N LYS A 43 1.12 13.44 -5.55
CA LYS A 43 2.33 13.97 -4.90
C LYS A 43 2.13 14.07 -3.40
N GLY A 44 3.22 14.18 -2.66
CA GLY A 44 3.18 14.39 -1.21
C GLY A 44 3.02 13.11 -0.41
N PHE A 45 2.64 13.27 0.84
CA PHE A 45 2.48 12.18 1.78
C PHE A 45 1.50 12.56 2.89
N VAL A 46 1.15 11.58 3.71
CA VAL A 46 0.40 11.78 4.95
C VAL A 46 1.14 11.10 6.09
N ALA A 47 1.69 11.90 6.99
CA ALA A 47 2.31 11.37 8.20
C ALA A 47 1.24 10.77 9.10
N GLY A 48 1.48 9.55 9.60
CA GLY A 48 0.52 8.86 10.45
C GLY A 48 -0.83 8.63 9.81
N ALA A 49 -0.87 8.37 8.49
CA ALA A 49 -2.11 8.01 7.79
C ALA A 49 -2.82 6.85 8.46
N PHE A 50 -2.04 5.92 9.01
CA PHE A 50 -2.52 4.75 9.74
C PHE A 50 -1.87 4.69 11.11
N TYR A 51 -2.51 3.95 12.00
CA TYR A 51 -1.97 3.60 13.29
C TYR A 51 -2.13 2.09 13.51
N LYS A 52 -1.09 1.45 14.03
CA LYS A 52 -1.15 0.04 14.42
C LYS A 52 -0.56 -0.12 15.81
N GLU A 53 -1.30 -0.73 16.71
CA GLU A 53 -0.79 -1.03 18.04
C GLU A 53 0.49 -1.86 17.95
N GLY A 54 1.48 -1.50 18.74
CA GLY A 54 2.82 -2.11 18.71
C GLY A 54 3.75 -1.54 17.65
N LEU A 55 3.24 -0.86 16.63
CA LEU A 55 4.04 -0.20 15.60
C LEU A 55 3.97 1.34 15.65
N GLY A 56 2.87 1.88 16.17
CA GLY A 56 2.62 3.32 16.18
C GLY A 56 2.12 3.85 14.84
N ASP A 57 2.42 5.10 14.57
CA ASP A 57 2.03 5.77 13.34
C ASP A 57 2.73 5.19 12.11
N ILE A 58 1.98 5.06 11.03
CA ILE A 58 2.47 4.56 9.74
C ILE A 58 2.18 5.61 8.68
N ASP A 59 3.23 6.08 8.02
CA ASP A 59 3.12 7.10 6.98
C ASP A 59 2.76 6.48 5.64
N LEU A 60 2.08 7.26 4.82
CA LEU A 60 1.75 6.89 3.45
C LEU A 60 2.27 7.97 2.51
N VAL A 61 3.07 7.59 1.53
CA VAL A 61 3.66 8.48 0.54
C VAL A 61 3.13 8.14 -0.85
N TRP A 62 2.92 9.17 -1.67
CA TRP A 62 2.63 8.94 -3.08
C TRP A 62 3.79 8.20 -3.76
N GLY A 63 4.99 8.73 -3.61
CA GLY A 63 6.22 8.10 -4.10
C GLY A 63 6.42 8.21 -5.59
N ASN A 64 6.98 7.16 -6.14
CA ASN A 64 7.32 7.03 -7.55
C ASN A 64 7.25 5.57 -7.98
N LYS A 65 7.84 5.23 -9.13
CA LYS A 65 7.87 3.84 -9.63
C LYS A 65 8.52 2.83 -8.67
N ASP A 66 9.33 3.29 -7.72
CA ASP A 66 10.15 2.43 -6.86
C ASP A 66 9.57 2.23 -5.45
N TYR A 67 8.70 3.13 -4.99
CA TYR A 67 8.09 3.04 -3.67
C TYR A 67 6.79 3.84 -3.57
N GLY A 68 5.96 3.51 -2.59
CA GLY A 68 4.74 4.23 -2.27
C GLY A 68 3.54 3.84 -3.13
N LEU A 69 2.51 4.68 -3.12
CA LEU A 69 1.26 4.39 -3.83
C LEU A 69 1.43 4.27 -5.33
N GLU A 70 2.20 5.17 -5.94
CA GLU A 70 2.47 5.10 -7.38
C GLU A 70 3.10 3.75 -7.75
N HIS A 71 4.07 3.31 -6.97
CA HIS A 71 4.71 2.01 -7.14
C HIS A 71 3.71 0.86 -7.03
N ILE A 72 2.87 0.89 -6.00
CA ILE A 72 1.85 -0.16 -5.80
C ILE A 72 0.93 -0.24 -7.01
N LEU A 73 0.37 0.88 -7.44
CA LEU A 73 -0.55 0.93 -8.58
C LEU A 73 0.11 0.41 -9.84
N LYS A 74 1.28 0.91 -10.16
CA LYS A 74 2.01 0.51 -11.37
C LYS A 74 2.32 -0.98 -11.38
N ARG A 75 2.86 -1.52 -10.30
CA ARG A 75 3.21 -2.94 -10.19
C ARG A 75 1.99 -3.84 -10.22
N ARG A 76 0.90 -3.42 -9.59
CA ARG A 76 -0.33 -4.22 -9.58
C ARG A 76 -0.98 -4.24 -10.95
N ILE A 77 -1.09 -3.10 -11.62
CA ILE A 77 -1.63 -3.04 -12.98
C ILE A 77 -0.84 -3.95 -13.92
N GLU A 78 0.48 -3.85 -13.92
CA GLU A 78 1.33 -4.71 -14.74
C GLU A 78 1.13 -6.20 -14.43
N SER A 79 1.04 -6.55 -13.14
CA SER A 79 0.84 -7.92 -12.69
C SER A 79 -0.52 -8.48 -13.15
N TYR A 80 -1.57 -7.70 -13.00
CA TYR A 80 -2.92 -8.14 -13.39
C TYR A 80 -3.04 -8.29 -14.91
N ILE A 81 -2.43 -7.40 -15.68
CA ILE A 81 -2.38 -7.52 -17.14
C ILE A 81 -1.66 -8.81 -17.56
N LYS A 82 -0.52 -9.09 -16.96
CA LYS A 82 0.21 -10.35 -17.20
C LYS A 82 -0.62 -11.59 -16.90
N LYS A 83 -1.51 -11.50 -15.91
CA LYS A 83 -2.38 -12.60 -15.51
C LYS A 83 -3.67 -12.70 -16.35
N GLY A 84 -3.83 -11.85 -17.34
CA GLY A 84 -4.89 -11.94 -18.34
C GLY A 84 -6.02 -10.92 -18.22
N LEU A 85 -5.92 -9.95 -17.32
CA LEU A 85 -6.95 -8.93 -17.16
C LEU A 85 -6.73 -7.80 -18.17
N LYS A 86 -7.82 -7.26 -18.72
CA LYS A 86 -7.74 -6.08 -19.59
C LYS A 86 -7.21 -4.87 -18.81
N PRO A 87 -6.47 -3.93 -19.47
CA PRO A 87 -5.87 -2.79 -18.79
C PRO A 87 -6.84 -1.97 -17.93
N GLU A 88 -8.04 -1.68 -18.42
CA GLU A 88 -9.04 -0.91 -17.69
C GLU A 88 -9.52 -1.61 -16.40
N PHE A 89 -9.65 -2.92 -16.44
CA PHE A 89 -10.03 -3.71 -15.28
C PHE A 89 -8.85 -3.93 -14.33
N ALA A 90 -7.63 -4.05 -14.88
CA ALA A 90 -6.41 -4.11 -14.08
C ALA A 90 -6.21 -2.83 -13.27
N GLU A 91 -6.45 -1.68 -13.87
CA GLU A 91 -6.39 -0.39 -13.19
C GLU A 91 -7.42 -0.30 -12.06
N GLN A 92 -8.67 -0.67 -12.34
CA GLN A 92 -9.72 -0.65 -11.34
C GLN A 92 -9.40 -1.58 -10.16
N ARG A 93 -8.90 -2.78 -10.45
CA ARG A 93 -8.52 -3.73 -9.41
C ARG A 93 -7.37 -3.22 -8.55
N ALA A 94 -6.39 -2.56 -9.16
CA ALA A 94 -5.29 -1.94 -8.43
C ALA A 94 -5.77 -0.80 -7.51
N LEU A 95 -6.69 0.03 -7.98
CA LEU A 95 -7.32 1.07 -7.17
C LEU A 95 -8.10 0.48 -5.99
N ASN A 96 -8.83 -0.60 -6.23
CA ASN A 96 -9.54 -1.30 -5.17
C ASN A 96 -8.58 -1.87 -4.13
N LEU A 97 -7.46 -2.43 -4.57
CA LEU A 97 -6.45 -2.95 -3.66
C LEU A 97 -5.90 -1.85 -2.74
N VAL A 98 -5.52 -0.70 -3.28
CA VAL A 98 -4.96 0.37 -2.43
C VAL A 98 -6.00 0.91 -1.45
N ARG A 99 -7.27 0.95 -1.81
CA ARG A 99 -8.36 1.35 -0.92
C ARG A 99 -8.65 0.34 0.19
N MET A 100 -8.16 -0.88 0.06
CA MET A 100 -8.26 -1.91 1.10
C MET A 100 -7.07 -1.91 2.05
N ILE A 101 -6.04 -1.14 1.78
CA ILE A 101 -4.86 -1.06 2.65
C ILE A 101 -5.22 -0.64 4.08
N PRO A 102 -6.09 0.36 4.32
CA PRO A 102 -6.46 0.73 5.68
C PRO A 102 -7.01 -0.43 6.51
N GLU A 103 -7.96 -1.17 5.94
CA GLU A 103 -8.54 -2.35 6.58
C GLU A 103 -7.49 -3.44 6.81
N ALA A 104 -6.65 -3.68 5.80
CA ALA A 104 -5.58 -4.68 5.90
C ALA A 104 -4.59 -4.34 7.03
N ILE A 105 -4.27 -3.07 7.22
CA ILE A 105 -3.42 -2.64 8.33
C ILE A 105 -4.14 -2.83 9.67
N GLU A 106 -5.40 -2.43 9.74
CA GLU A 106 -6.19 -2.53 10.97
C GLU A 106 -6.35 -3.98 11.43
N GLU A 107 -6.77 -4.86 10.53
CA GLU A 107 -7.10 -6.26 10.85
C GLU A 107 -5.94 -7.22 10.73
N GLY A 108 -4.90 -6.84 10.01
CA GLY A 108 -3.79 -7.72 9.67
C GLY A 108 -2.87 -8.04 10.86
N LYS A 109 -2.13 -9.12 10.72
CA LYS A 109 -1.12 -9.52 11.68
C LYS A 109 0.23 -8.93 11.31
N VAL A 110 0.89 -8.35 12.31
CA VAL A 110 2.26 -7.87 12.19
C VAL A 110 3.21 -9.07 12.20
N GLY A 111 4.15 -9.07 11.29
CA GLY A 111 5.18 -10.10 11.22
C GLY A 111 6.41 -9.59 10.50
N ARG A 112 7.37 -10.50 10.30
CA ARG A 112 8.57 -10.24 9.51
C ARG A 112 8.75 -11.33 8.48
N ASP A 113 9.27 -10.96 7.32
CA ASP A 113 9.63 -11.94 6.30
C ASP A 113 10.98 -12.61 6.66
N ILE A 114 11.42 -13.55 5.82
CA ILE A 114 12.67 -14.27 6.04
C ILE A 114 13.91 -13.38 6.04
N GLN A 115 13.79 -12.17 5.49
CA GLN A 115 14.87 -11.17 5.48
C GLN A 115 14.74 -10.18 6.63
N GLY A 116 13.80 -10.40 7.55
CA GLY A 116 13.57 -9.55 8.71
C GLY A 116 12.79 -8.27 8.42
N ARG A 117 12.25 -8.10 7.22
CA ARG A 117 11.48 -6.91 6.85
C ARG A 117 10.08 -6.97 7.42
N LEU A 118 9.63 -5.84 7.94
CA LEU A 118 8.32 -5.72 8.59
C LEU A 118 7.18 -5.80 7.59
N LYS A 119 6.14 -6.53 7.94
CA LYS A 119 4.92 -6.66 7.14
C LYS A 119 3.69 -6.72 8.02
N ILE A 120 2.56 -6.31 7.46
CA ILE A 120 1.23 -6.56 8.00
C ILE A 120 0.47 -7.35 6.95
N GLU A 121 -0.14 -8.45 7.35
CA GLU A 121 -0.85 -9.28 6.40
C GLU A 121 -2.18 -9.78 6.92
N THR A 122 -3.16 -9.78 6.04
CA THR A 122 -4.41 -10.51 6.18
C THR A 122 -4.32 -11.82 5.39
N LYS A 123 -5.41 -12.54 5.32
CA LYS A 123 -5.54 -13.72 4.45
C LYS A 123 -5.21 -13.40 2.99
N ASP A 124 -5.62 -12.22 2.51
CA ASP A 124 -5.60 -11.87 1.09
C ASP A 124 -4.55 -10.83 0.70
N ILE A 125 -4.16 -9.96 1.62
CA ILE A 125 -3.32 -8.79 1.32
C ILE A 125 -2.09 -8.80 2.22
N LEU A 126 -0.95 -8.43 1.63
CA LEU A 126 0.27 -8.14 2.37
C LEU A 126 0.65 -6.68 2.14
N VAL A 127 0.92 -5.97 3.23
CA VAL A 127 1.45 -4.60 3.22
C VAL A 127 2.85 -4.63 3.81
N ALA A 128 3.82 -4.22 3.02
CA ALA A 128 5.22 -4.17 3.47
C ALA A 128 5.57 -2.78 3.98
N LEU A 129 6.24 -2.73 5.12
CA LEU A 129 6.62 -1.50 5.77
C LEU A 129 8.14 -1.36 5.83
N ARG A 130 8.61 -0.13 5.94
CA ARG A 130 9.99 0.20 6.27
C ARG A 130 10.05 1.17 7.43
N ASP A 131 11.18 1.17 8.13
CA ASP A 131 11.48 2.05 9.26
C ASP A 131 12.62 3.03 8.96
N ASN A 132 13.10 3.03 7.72
CA ASN A 132 14.24 3.84 7.31
C ASN A 132 14.05 4.40 5.90
N TRP A 133 14.82 5.42 5.59
CA TRP A 133 14.95 6.01 4.27
C TRP A 133 16.42 6.05 3.89
N GLN A 134 16.78 5.29 2.85
CA GLN A 134 18.19 5.22 2.38
C GLN A 134 19.19 4.93 3.52
N GLY A 135 18.79 4.02 4.42
CA GLY A 135 19.60 3.66 5.57
C GLY A 135 19.47 4.57 6.80
N GLU A 136 18.81 5.72 6.68
CA GLU A 136 18.58 6.62 7.80
C GLU A 136 17.28 6.25 8.53
N PRO A 137 17.32 6.00 9.86
CA PRO A 137 16.13 5.66 10.63
C PRO A 137 15.10 6.79 10.60
N LEU A 138 13.84 6.42 10.36
CA LEU A 138 12.72 7.35 10.43
C LEU A 138 11.98 7.21 11.75
N LYS A 139 11.33 8.29 12.16
CA LYS A 139 10.49 8.32 13.36
C LYS A 139 9.31 7.36 13.23
N ASN A 140 8.64 7.37 12.10
CA ASN A 140 7.53 6.48 11.81
C ASN A 140 7.92 5.44 10.76
N ARG A 141 7.23 4.31 10.78
CA ARG A 141 7.25 3.37 9.68
C ARG A 141 6.41 3.91 8.53
N TRP A 142 6.63 3.40 7.34
CA TRP A 142 5.90 3.83 6.16
C TRP A 142 5.62 2.67 5.22
N VAL A 143 4.55 2.80 4.43
CA VAL A 143 4.16 1.78 3.46
C VAL A 143 5.04 1.89 2.22
N ILE A 144 5.82 0.84 1.95
CA ILE A 144 6.65 0.79 0.75
C ILE A 144 5.92 0.14 -0.42
N THR A 145 5.19 -0.93 -0.16
CA THR A 145 4.43 -1.65 -1.19
C THR A 145 3.29 -2.45 -0.57
N GLY A 146 2.38 -2.91 -1.43
CA GLY A 146 1.29 -3.78 -1.04
C GLY A 146 0.83 -4.63 -2.22
N PHE A 147 0.31 -5.82 -1.95
CA PHE A 147 -0.14 -6.72 -3.00
C PHE A 147 -1.10 -7.79 -2.47
N GLU A 148 -1.85 -8.39 -3.41
CA GLU A 148 -2.64 -9.58 -3.13
C GLU A 148 -1.75 -10.80 -3.03
N LYS A 149 -1.96 -11.63 -2.01
CA LYS A 149 -1.08 -12.77 -1.71
C LYS A 149 -1.23 -13.94 -2.69
N LYS A 150 -2.41 -14.18 -3.22
CA LYS A 150 -2.70 -15.34 -4.07
C LYS A 150 -3.63 -14.99 -5.22
N VAL A 151 -3.14 -14.20 -6.16
CA VAL A 151 -3.97 -13.83 -7.31
C VAL A 151 -4.22 -15.01 -8.23
N GLY A 152 -3.25 -15.90 -8.38
CA GLY A 152 -3.38 -17.03 -9.30
C GLY A 152 -3.45 -16.59 -10.76
N ASN A 153 -3.94 -17.47 -11.61
CA ASN A 153 -4.19 -17.16 -13.02
C ASN A 153 -5.60 -16.61 -13.19
N ILE A 154 -5.71 -15.33 -13.45
CA ILE A 154 -7.00 -14.64 -13.60
C ILE A 154 -7.81 -15.24 -14.76
N ARG A 155 -7.14 -15.62 -15.84
CA ARG A 155 -7.79 -16.22 -17.00
C ARG A 155 -8.43 -17.57 -16.67
N GLU A 156 -7.79 -18.38 -15.84
CA GLU A 156 -8.35 -19.65 -15.37
C GLU A 156 -9.51 -19.42 -14.40
N GLN A 157 -9.35 -18.47 -13.49
CA GLN A 157 -10.44 -18.10 -12.57
C GLN A 157 -11.67 -17.62 -13.33
N ALA A 158 -11.49 -16.81 -14.36
CA ALA A 158 -12.57 -16.29 -15.17
C ALA A 158 -13.35 -17.37 -15.92
N LYS A 159 -12.74 -18.51 -16.26
CA LYS A 159 -13.43 -19.63 -16.89
C LYS A 159 -14.54 -20.19 -16.02
N PHE A 160 -14.40 -20.09 -14.70
CA PHE A 160 -15.38 -20.59 -13.74
C PHE A 160 -16.38 -19.54 -13.27
N ILE A 161 -16.07 -18.26 -13.51
CA ILE A 161 -16.89 -17.15 -13.04
C ILE A 161 -17.63 -16.52 -14.21
N ASP A 162 -16.92 -15.84 -15.07
CA ASP A 162 -17.45 -15.18 -16.25
C ASP A 162 -16.31 -14.97 -17.27
N PRO A 163 -16.29 -15.74 -18.37
CA PRO A 163 -15.24 -15.63 -19.37
C PRO A 163 -15.15 -14.24 -20.02
N SER A 164 -16.20 -13.43 -19.96
CA SER A 164 -16.20 -12.09 -20.53
C SER A 164 -15.26 -11.11 -19.79
N LEU A 165 -14.79 -11.48 -18.62
CA LEU A 165 -13.90 -10.65 -17.79
C LEU A 165 -12.46 -10.65 -18.26
N ILE A 166 -12.09 -11.57 -19.15
CA ILE A 166 -10.72 -11.72 -19.65
C ILE A 166 -10.51 -11.04 -20.99
N THR A 167 -9.24 -10.86 -21.37
CA THR A 167 -8.79 -10.01 -22.46
C THR A 167 -9.44 -10.27 -23.82
N LYS A 168 -9.86 -11.48 -24.13
CA LYS A 168 -10.43 -11.78 -25.47
C LYS A 168 -11.92 -11.58 -25.56
N ASP A 169 -12.63 -11.71 -24.45
CA ASP A 169 -14.09 -11.78 -24.45
C ASP A 169 -14.73 -10.80 -23.48
N GLY A 170 -13.92 -10.02 -22.78
CA GLY A 170 -14.42 -9.24 -21.68
C GLY A 170 -14.94 -7.88 -22.07
N GLU A 171 -16.21 -7.78 -22.30
CA GLU A 171 -16.89 -6.49 -22.47
C GLU A 171 -17.61 -6.05 -21.21
N ARG A 172 -17.79 -6.94 -20.26
CA ARG A 172 -18.45 -6.64 -19.02
C ARG A 172 -17.51 -6.21 -17.94
N LEU A 173 -18.01 -5.45 -17.00
CA LEU A 173 -17.29 -5.13 -15.80
C LEU A 173 -16.92 -6.40 -15.05
N ALA A 174 -15.68 -6.43 -14.59
CA ALA A 174 -15.12 -7.53 -13.84
C ALA A 174 -15.57 -7.52 -12.37
N SER A 175 -16.84 -7.24 -12.11
CA SER A 175 -17.32 -7.11 -10.73
C SER A 175 -17.07 -8.37 -9.89
N SER A 176 -17.19 -9.52 -10.51
CA SER A 176 -16.92 -10.79 -9.84
C SER A 176 -15.44 -11.07 -9.63
N LEU A 177 -14.54 -10.40 -10.38
CA LEU A 177 -13.10 -10.47 -10.16
C LEU A 177 -12.60 -9.40 -9.21
N ASN A 178 -13.42 -8.42 -8.89
CA ASN A 178 -13.09 -7.38 -7.94
C ASN A 178 -13.49 -7.80 -6.51
N SER A 179 -13.14 -9.01 -6.13
CA SER A 179 -13.38 -9.53 -4.78
C SER A 179 -12.69 -8.72 -3.69
N LEU A 180 -11.75 -7.85 -4.08
CA LEU A 180 -11.07 -6.95 -3.17
C LEU A 180 -11.75 -5.59 -3.04
N GLU A 181 -12.90 -5.38 -3.65
CA GLU A 181 -13.63 -4.16 -3.40
C GLU A 181 -14.09 -4.09 -1.95
N PRO A 182 -13.74 -3.02 -1.23
CA PRO A 182 -14.32 -2.82 0.08
C PRO A 182 -15.79 -2.54 -0.13
N ASN A 183 -16.60 -3.44 0.29
CA ASN A 183 -18.05 -3.39 0.23
C ASN A 183 -18.65 -2.55 -0.90
N PRO A 184 -19.10 -3.17 -1.99
CA PRO A 184 -19.69 -2.45 -3.12
C PRO A 184 -20.95 -1.66 -2.76
N ASN A 185 -21.53 -1.89 -1.59
CA ASN A 185 -22.66 -1.12 -1.11
C ASN A 185 -22.28 0.12 -0.35
N ILE A 186 -21.03 0.33 -0.16
CA ILE A 186 -20.55 1.62 0.25
C ILE A 186 -20.47 2.52 -0.95
N LYS A 187 -21.53 2.58 -1.58
CA LYS A 187 -21.62 3.49 -2.55
C LYS A 187 -22.07 4.68 -1.97
N LYS A 188 -21.75 5.25 -1.97
CA LYS A 188 -22.19 6.20 -1.93
C LYS A 188 -22.29 6.98 -1.42
#